data_bc510da63d6ce74423585ac952763169
#
_entry.id   bc510da63d6ce74423585ac952763169
#
_cell.length_a   1.000
_cell.length_b   1.000
_cell.length_c   1.000
_cell.angle_alpha   90.00
_cell.angle_beta   90.00
_cell.angle_gamma   90.00
#
_symmetry.space_group_name_H-M   'P 1'
#
loop_
_entity.id
_entity.type
_entity.pdbx_description
1 polymer ?
#
loop_
_entity_poly.entity_id
_entity_poly.type
_entity_poly.pdbx_seq_one_letter_code
_entity_poly.pdbx_strand_id
1 'polypeptide(L)'
;MVLATLREPREKVWGALLALNAAGLTLEGIELSSFDDATARVLEGEPLPAAVLFFPMWRVERVAMDLPEGSLPSLSDRFHSRTRREPLEFLAKVANYKDRGRAGA
;
A
#
# COMPACT_ATOMS: atom_id res chain seq x y z
N MET A 1 1.32 4.65 4.62
CA MET A 1 0.58 4.19 3.42
C MET A 1 0.65 5.24 2.33
N VAL A 2 0.79 4.79 1.11
CA VAL A 2 0.86 5.66 -0.07
C VAL A 2 -0.08 5.15 -1.15
N LEU A 3 -0.41 6.04 -2.09
CA LEU A 3 -1.11 5.70 -3.32
C LEU A 3 -0.17 6.03 -4.48
N ALA A 4 0.28 4.99 -5.17
CA ALA A 4 1.15 5.14 -6.33
C ALA A 4 0.33 5.11 -7.61
N THR A 5 0.57 6.06 -8.50
CA THR A 5 0.00 6.09 -9.83
C THR A 5 1.09 5.69 -10.82
N LEU A 6 0.79 4.69 -11.63
CA LEU A 6 1.71 4.11 -12.60
C LEU A 6 1.22 4.34 -14.01
N ARG A 7 2.14 4.29 -14.96
CA ARG A 7 1.85 4.40 -16.38
C ARG A 7 2.34 3.16 -17.13
N GLU A 8 1.73 2.88 -18.26
CA GLU A 8 2.09 1.85 -19.23
C GLU A 8 2.21 0.44 -18.66
N PRO A 9 1.11 -0.15 -18.19
CA PRO A 9 -0.26 0.36 -18.22
C PRO A 9 -0.55 1.29 -17.05
N ARG A 10 -1.58 2.13 -17.20
CA ARG A 10 -1.99 3.03 -16.12
C ARG A 10 -2.74 2.23 -15.06
N GLU A 11 -2.23 2.30 -13.85
CA GLU A 11 -2.84 1.63 -12.70
C GLU A 11 -2.51 2.38 -11.43
N LYS A 12 -3.27 2.11 -10.37
CA LYS A 12 -3.01 2.70 -9.06
C LYS A 12 -2.86 1.58 -8.05
N VAL A 13 -1.87 1.73 -7.16
CA VAL A 13 -1.55 0.74 -6.13
C VAL A 13 -1.52 1.44 -4.78
N TRP A 14 -2.23 0.86 -3.83
CA TRP A 14 -2.29 1.36 -2.45
C TRP A 14 -1.50 0.42 -1.56
N GLY A 15 -0.58 0.96 -0.77
CA GLY A 15 0.25 0.11 0.07
C GLY A 15 1.21 0.89 0.96
N ALA A 16 2.01 0.13 1.70
CA ALA A 16 3.07 0.67 2.54
C ALA A 16 4.35 0.83 1.72
N LEU A 17 4.92 2.01 1.77
CA LEU A 17 6.17 2.29 1.08
C LEU A 17 7.32 1.57 1.76
N LEU A 18 8.04 0.73 1.03
CA LEU A 18 9.23 0.05 1.53
C LEU A 18 10.51 0.75 1.08
N ALA A 19 10.57 1.17 -0.17
CA ALA A 19 11.73 1.87 -0.71
C ALA A 19 11.35 2.71 -1.91
N LEU A 20 12.02 3.85 -2.06
CA LEU A 20 11.89 4.71 -3.23
C LEU A 20 13.27 5.28 -3.51
N ASN A 21 13.80 4.98 -4.69
CA ASN A 21 15.12 5.43 -5.10
C ASN A 21 15.17 5.59 -6.62
N ALA A 22 16.34 5.87 -7.18
CA ALA A 22 16.47 6.11 -8.61
C ALA A 22 16.07 4.89 -9.47
N ALA A 23 16.21 3.67 -8.95
CA ALA A 23 15.82 2.46 -9.68
C ALA A 23 14.31 2.30 -9.77
N GLY A 24 13.58 2.66 -8.71
CA GLY A 24 12.14 2.51 -8.69
C GLY A 24 11.53 2.55 -7.32
N LEU A 25 10.29 2.04 -7.27
CA LEU A 25 9.41 2.03 -6.11
C LEU A 25 9.16 0.59 -5.67
N THR A 26 9.37 0.32 -4.39
CA THR A 26 8.96 -0.94 -3.77
C THR A 26 7.92 -0.66 -2.70
N LEU A 27 6.81 -1.38 -2.76
CA LEU A 27 5.78 -1.27 -1.75
C LEU A 27 5.13 -2.63 -1.47
N GLU A 28 4.49 -2.74 -0.33
CA GLU A 28 3.63 -3.88 -0.03
C GLU A 28 2.18 -3.40 -0.04
N GLY A 29 1.39 -3.94 -0.95
CA GLY A 29 0.03 -3.46 -1.09
C GLY A 29 -0.80 -4.20 -2.12
N ILE A 30 -1.84 -3.54 -2.58
CA ILE A 30 -2.82 -4.09 -3.53
C ILE A 30 -3.14 -3.05 -4.60
N GLU A 31 -3.63 -3.51 -5.73
CA GLU A 31 -4.21 -2.62 -6.72
C GLU A 31 -5.44 -1.93 -6.15
N LEU A 32 -5.62 -0.65 -6.44
CA LEU A 32 -6.76 0.13 -5.94
C LEU A 32 -8.09 -0.47 -6.38
N SER A 33 -8.14 -1.06 -7.57
CA SER A 33 -9.33 -1.74 -8.08
C SER A 33 -9.78 -2.93 -7.20
N SER A 34 -8.88 -3.47 -6.41
CA SER A 34 -9.17 -4.59 -5.51
C SER A 34 -9.54 -4.16 -4.09
N PHE A 35 -9.61 -2.85 -3.83
CA PHE A 35 -9.78 -2.33 -2.47
C PHE A 35 -11.07 -2.83 -1.81
N ASP A 36 -12.19 -2.73 -2.51
CA ASP A 36 -13.49 -3.13 -1.92
C ASP A 36 -13.54 -4.63 -1.64
N ASP A 37 -13.05 -5.46 -2.55
CA ASP A 37 -12.99 -6.91 -2.36
C ASP A 37 -12.06 -7.28 -1.20
N ALA A 38 -10.90 -6.61 -1.11
CA ALA A 38 -9.94 -6.86 -0.05
C ALA A 38 -10.50 -6.50 1.32
N THR A 39 -11.21 -5.36 1.45
CA THR A 39 -11.84 -4.98 2.71
C THR A 39 -12.95 -5.96 3.12
N ALA A 40 -13.71 -6.47 2.15
CA ALA A 40 -14.73 -7.47 2.42
C ALA A 40 -14.12 -8.77 2.96
N ARG A 41 -12.99 -9.20 2.41
CA ARG A 41 -12.28 -10.40 2.88
C ARG A 41 -11.76 -10.23 4.31
N VAL A 42 -11.19 -9.07 4.62
CA VAL A 42 -10.71 -8.77 5.97
C VAL A 42 -11.87 -8.80 6.96
N LEU A 43 -13.01 -8.23 6.58
CA LEU A 43 -14.21 -8.25 7.42
C LEU A 43 -14.68 -9.68 7.71
N GLU A 44 -14.47 -10.62 6.79
CA GLU A 44 -14.79 -12.03 6.94
C GLU A 44 -13.72 -12.80 7.73
N GLY A 45 -12.67 -12.13 8.20
CA GLY A 45 -11.61 -12.75 8.98
C GLY A 45 -10.41 -13.25 8.15
N GLU A 46 -10.40 -12.96 6.85
CA GLU A 46 -9.27 -13.32 5.99
C GLU A 46 -8.18 -12.24 6.06
N PRO A 47 -6.92 -12.60 5.77
CA PRO A 47 -5.86 -11.59 5.71
C PRO A 47 -6.02 -10.71 4.47
N LEU A 48 -5.44 -9.51 4.52
CA LEU A 48 -5.35 -8.62 3.38
C LEU A 48 -4.45 -9.27 2.32
N PRO A 49 -4.93 -9.45 1.07
CA PRO A 49 -4.14 -10.13 0.02
C PRO A 49 -3.10 -9.19 -0.60
N ALA A 50 -2.17 -8.70 0.22
CA ALA A 50 -1.13 -7.78 -0.20
C ALA A 50 0.12 -8.52 -0.69
N ALA A 51 0.80 -7.95 -1.68
CA ALA A 51 2.06 -8.48 -2.21
C ALA A 51 3.13 -7.40 -2.17
N VAL A 52 4.39 -7.83 -2.12
CA VAL A 52 5.53 -6.92 -2.32
C VAL A 52 5.71 -6.73 -3.81
N LEU A 53 5.62 -5.48 -4.25
CA LEU A 53 5.65 -5.10 -5.65
C LEU A 53 6.79 -4.11 -5.89
N PHE A 54 7.51 -4.30 -7.00
CA PHE A 54 8.52 -3.35 -7.46
C PHE A 54 8.12 -2.80 -8.83
N PHE A 55 8.22 -1.48 -8.96
CA PHE A 55 7.96 -0.79 -10.23
C PHE A 55 9.19 0.03 -10.60
N PRO A 56 9.76 -0.18 -11.80
CA PRO A 56 10.88 0.65 -12.25
C PRO A 56 10.45 2.11 -12.35
N MET A 57 11.39 3.03 -12.13
CA MET A 57 11.08 4.46 -12.02
C MET A 57 10.34 5.01 -13.25
N TRP A 58 10.63 4.51 -14.45
CA TRP A 58 9.96 5.00 -15.67
C TRP A 58 8.45 4.73 -15.67
N ARG A 59 7.99 3.77 -14.86
CA ARG A 59 6.56 3.48 -14.70
C ARG A 59 5.88 4.35 -13.66
N VAL A 60 6.65 4.99 -12.80
CA VAL A 60 6.10 5.75 -11.67
C VAL A 60 5.73 7.16 -12.14
N GLU A 61 4.44 7.48 -12.15
CA GLU A 61 3.97 8.81 -12.49
C GLU A 61 3.91 9.69 -11.24
N ARG A 62 3.40 9.15 -10.12
CA ARG A 62 3.24 9.90 -8.88
C ARG A 62 3.13 8.95 -7.69
N VAL A 63 3.69 9.36 -6.58
CA VAL A 63 3.49 8.71 -5.28
C VAL A 63 2.91 9.75 -4.34
N ALA A 64 1.69 9.53 -3.88
CA ALA A 64 1.04 10.43 -2.93
C ALA A 64 0.89 9.74 -1.59
N MET A 65 1.05 10.49 -0.52
CA MET A 65 0.73 9.97 0.82
C MET A 65 -0.78 9.77 0.92
N ASP A 66 -1.18 8.68 1.55
CA ASP A 66 -2.59 8.37 1.76
C ASP A 66 -3.12 9.17 2.95
N LEU A 67 -3.59 10.38 2.67
CA LEU A 67 -4.09 11.32 3.66
C LEU A 67 -5.51 11.77 3.30
N PRO A 68 -6.31 12.18 4.30
CA PRO A 68 -7.61 12.77 4.00
C PRO A 68 -7.44 14.07 3.21
N GLU A 69 -8.36 14.34 2.32
CA GLU A 69 -8.36 15.54 1.49
C GLU A 69 -9.71 16.24 1.62
N GLY A 70 -9.72 17.36 2.33
CA GLY A 70 -10.98 18.04 2.66
C GLY A 70 -11.90 17.14 3.46
N SER A 71 -13.12 16.93 2.97
CA SER A 71 -14.11 16.02 3.59
C SER A 71 -13.93 14.58 3.13
N LEU A 72 -13.05 14.31 2.18
CA LEU A 72 -12.81 12.95 1.68
C LEU A 72 -11.84 12.22 2.61
N PRO A 73 -12.23 11.04 3.14
CA PRO A 73 -11.33 10.27 3.99
C PRO A 73 -10.18 9.66 3.17
N SER A 74 -9.08 9.36 3.84
CA SER A 74 -8.02 8.57 3.23
C SER A 74 -8.51 7.14 2.96
N LEU A 75 -7.79 6.38 2.15
CA LEU A 75 -8.08 4.95 1.96
C LEU A 75 -7.89 4.18 3.26
N SER A 76 -6.88 4.55 4.06
CA SER A 76 -6.67 3.95 5.38
C SER A 76 -7.84 4.20 6.31
N ASP A 77 -8.41 5.41 6.30
CA ASP A 77 -9.62 5.73 7.08
C ASP A 77 -10.81 4.90 6.62
N ARG A 78 -10.99 4.76 5.31
CA ARG A 78 -12.07 3.94 4.75
C ARG A 78 -11.90 2.47 5.12
N PHE A 79 -10.67 1.97 5.08
CA PHE A 79 -10.35 0.61 5.50
C PHE A 79 -10.72 0.40 6.97
N HIS A 80 -10.30 1.32 7.83
CA HIS A 80 -10.62 1.27 9.26
C HIS A 80 -12.13 1.33 9.50
N SER A 81 -12.84 2.22 8.82
CA SER A 81 -14.29 2.35 8.97
C SER A 81 -15.03 1.05 8.63
N ARG A 82 -14.56 0.32 7.62
CA ARG A 82 -15.19 -0.93 7.17
C ARG A 82 -14.81 -2.14 8.01
N THR A 83 -13.54 -2.23 8.42
CA THR A 83 -13.00 -3.45 9.04
C THR A 83 -12.76 -3.33 10.53
N ARG A 84 -12.68 -2.12 11.07
CA ARG A 84 -12.26 -1.80 12.44
C ARG A 84 -10.82 -2.23 12.72
N ARG A 85 -10.04 -2.41 11.65
CA ARG A 85 -8.63 -2.81 11.70
C ARG A 85 -7.79 -1.77 10.96
N GLU A 86 -6.52 -1.72 11.29
CA GLU A 86 -5.56 -0.85 10.60
C GLU A 86 -4.88 -1.63 9.48
N PRO A 87 -4.67 -1.03 8.28
CA PRO A 87 -4.06 -1.76 7.17
C PRO A 87 -2.64 -2.26 7.49
N LEU A 88 -1.87 -1.51 8.28
CA LEU A 88 -0.50 -1.93 8.63
C LEU A 88 -0.44 -3.21 9.46
N GLU A 89 -1.52 -3.60 10.12
CA GLU A 89 -1.58 -4.89 10.82
C GLU A 89 -1.37 -6.07 9.89
N PHE A 90 -1.72 -5.92 8.62
CA PHE A 90 -1.68 -6.99 7.63
C PHE A 90 -0.43 -6.94 6.74
N LEU A 91 0.44 -5.95 6.95
CA LEU A 91 1.60 -5.73 6.09
C LEU A 91 2.89 -6.15 6.83
N ALA A 92 3.03 -7.46 7.00
CA ALA A 92 4.14 -8.06 7.76
C ALA A 92 5.51 -7.76 7.14
N LYS A 93 5.57 -7.58 5.82
CA LYS A 93 6.84 -7.34 5.12
C LYS A 93 7.43 -5.97 5.47
N VAL A 94 6.59 -5.00 5.82
CA VAL A 94 7.07 -3.68 6.27
C VAL A 94 7.95 -3.82 7.50
N ALA A 95 7.47 -4.54 8.53
CA ALA A 95 8.23 -4.76 9.77
C ALA A 95 9.52 -5.52 9.48
N ASN A 96 9.44 -6.60 8.69
CA ASN A 96 10.60 -7.40 8.34
C ASN A 96 11.66 -6.60 7.58
N TYR A 97 11.23 -5.75 6.66
CA TYR A 97 12.12 -4.91 5.87
C TYR A 97 12.85 -3.90 6.76
N LYS A 98 12.14 -3.26 7.68
CA LYS A 98 12.74 -2.33 8.65
C LYS A 98 13.74 -3.02 9.57
N ASP A 99 13.41 -4.21 10.06
CA ASP A 99 14.28 -4.99 10.94
C ASP A 99 15.57 -5.38 10.21
N ARG A 100 15.48 -5.78 8.96
CA ARG A 100 16.67 -6.08 8.15
C ARG A 100 17.56 -4.86 7.97
N GLY A 101 16.96 -3.69 7.74
CA GLY A 101 17.69 -2.44 7.64
C GLY A 101 18.46 -2.13 8.91
N ARG A 102 17.87 -2.36 10.08
CA ARG A 102 18.53 -2.18 11.37
C ARG A 102 19.64 -3.20 11.58
N ALA A 103 19.38 -4.46 11.26
CA ALA A 103 20.37 -5.52 11.41
C ALA A 103 21.56 -5.34 10.49
N GLY A 104 21.35 -4.74 9.31
CA GLY A 104 22.41 -4.47 8.34
C GLY A 104 23.23 -3.23 8.63
N ALA A 105 22.78 -2.44 9.59
CA ALA A 105 23.52 -1.27 10.02
C ALA A 105 24.59 -1.63 11.03
#